data_96b4ecaffb6c788b9d889b2e388d7831
#
_entry.id   96b4ecaffb6c788b9d889b2e388d7831
#
_cell.length_a   1.000
_cell.length_b   1.000
_cell.length_c   1.000
_cell.angle_alpha   90.00
_cell.angle_beta   90.00
_cell.angle_gamma   90.00
#
_symmetry.space_group_name_H-M   'P 1'
#
loop_
_entity.id
_entity.type
_entity.pdbx_description
1 polymer ?
#
loop_
_entity_poly.entity_id
_entity_poly.type
_entity_poly.pdbx_seq_one_letter_code
_entity_poly.pdbx_strand_id
1 'polypeptide(L)'
;MRQERAVRTRRQILEAAAAVFDECGYEGATIGAVVARAGVTRGAVYFHFASKRELAQGVLEEQFGRDEIPERHCKLQEFVDLGMVVAHLMPRDPLLSAGARLSLGQDVFGDFSGGAAPGWIQRAEDVLVAAGRCGELLPHVVPAETAWLVTGAWTGVQIQSQKMSGRADLERRVAVLYQHLMPSIAVPGVLATLDLGADRGGRVVAELEAARAMSADGDESGEAGPESEPEGGPADGPGAVVGGGPGGAAVEGAGAGAVIGVAGQR
;
A
#
# COMPACT_ATOMS: atom_id res chain seq x y z
N MET A 1 -9.01 21.10 6.97
CA MET A 1 -9.48 21.76 5.70
C MET A 1 -8.37 22.05 4.68
N ARG A 2 -7.29 22.84 4.99
CA ARG A 2 -6.24 23.14 3.97
C ARG A 2 -5.36 21.92 3.65
N GLN A 3 -5.01 21.12 4.64
CA GLN A 3 -4.20 19.90 4.50
C GLN A 3 -4.96 18.80 3.78
N GLU A 4 -6.21 18.58 4.10
CA GLU A 4 -7.09 17.59 3.41
C GLU A 4 -7.25 17.91 1.92
N ARG A 5 -7.41 19.21 1.59
CA ARG A 5 -7.48 19.64 0.19
C ARG A 5 -6.18 19.37 -0.56
N ALA A 6 -5.03 19.57 0.09
CA ALA A 6 -3.73 19.28 -0.52
C ALA A 6 -3.55 17.77 -0.76
N VAL A 7 -3.90 16.90 0.20
CA VAL A 7 -3.88 15.44 0.07
C VAL A 7 -4.80 14.99 -1.07
N ARG A 8 -6.02 15.50 -1.13
CA ARG A 8 -6.97 15.18 -2.19
C ARG A 8 -6.45 15.59 -3.57
N THR A 9 -5.87 16.78 -3.69
CA THR A 9 -5.30 17.27 -4.95
C THR A 9 -4.09 16.42 -5.38
N ARG A 10 -3.20 16.06 -4.44
CA ARG A 10 -2.06 15.18 -4.71
C ARG A 10 -2.53 13.84 -5.28
N ARG A 11 -3.52 13.21 -4.65
CA ARG A 11 -4.09 11.94 -5.11
C ARG A 11 -4.72 12.05 -6.50
N GLN A 12 -5.50 13.11 -6.75
CA GLN A 12 -6.09 13.39 -8.06
C GLN A 12 -5.03 13.52 -9.18
N ILE A 13 -3.89 14.15 -8.87
CA ILE A 13 -2.76 14.27 -9.80
C ILE A 13 -2.13 12.89 -10.06
N LEU A 14 -1.94 12.07 -9.02
CA LEU A 14 -1.37 10.72 -9.17
C LEU A 14 -2.28 9.79 -9.98
N GLU A 15 -3.59 9.82 -9.76
CA GLU A 15 -4.56 9.04 -10.54
C GLU A 15 -4.56 9.44 -12.02
N ALA A 16 -4.51 10.75 -12.30
CA ALA A 16 -4.39 11.25 -13.68
C ALA A 16 -3.05 10.88 -14.32
N ALA A 17 -1.96 10.95 -13.57
CA ALA A 17 -0.64 10.57 -14.03
C ALA A 17 -0.56 9.07 -14.33
N ALA A 18 -1.10 8.23 -13.46
CA ALA A 18 -1.18 6.80 -13.66
C ALA A 18 -1.90 6.47 -14.99
N ALA A 19 -3.07 7.05 -15.22
CA ALA A 19 -3.80 6.83 -16.47
C ALA A 19 -2.99 7.28 -17.71
N VAL A 20 -2.27 8.41 -17.64
CA VAL A 20 -1.41 8.87 -18.75
C VAL A 20 -0.21 7.94 -18.94
N PHE A 21 0.44 7.48 -17.85
CA PHE A 21 1.54 6.52 -17.96
C PHE A 21 1.09 5.16 -18.47
N ASP A 22 -0.10 4.71 -18.10
CA ASP A 22 -0.65 3.44 -18.59
C ASP A 22 -0.98 3.51 -20.09
N GLU A 23 -1.48 4.62 -20.58
CA GLU A 23 -1.80 4.82 -22.01
C GLU A 23 -0.56 5.00 -22.88
N CYS A 24 0.37 5.89 -22.49
CA CYS A 24 1.47 6.36 -23.33
C CYS A 24 2.84 5.82 -22.95
N GLY A 25 2.97 5.14 -21.80
CA GLY A 25 4.27 4.81 -21.18
C GLY A 25 4.97 6.04 -20.59
N TYR A 26 6.12 5.82 -19.95
CA TYR A 26 6.87 6.92 -19.33
C TYR A 26 7.33 7.94 -20.35
N GLU A 27 7.96 7.52 -21.45
CA GLU A 27 8.52 8.44 -22.45
C GLU A 27 7.43 9.29 -23.15
N GLY A 28 6.33 8.68 -23.55
CA GLY A 28 5.22 9.35 -24.23
C GLY A 28 4.39 10.28 -23.34
N ALA A 29 4.45 10.12 -22.02
CA ALA A 29 3.70 10.93 -21.08
C ALA A 29 4.30 12.33 -20.93
N THR A 30 3.41 13.35 -20.84
CA THR A 30 3.79 14.74 -20.61
C THR A 30 3.06 15.31 -19.40
N ILE A 31 3.70 16.25 -18.68
CA ILE A 31 3.04 16.98 -17.58
C ILE A 31 1.79 17.72 -18.07
N GLY A 32 1.80 18.20 -19.33
CA GLY A 32 0.62 18.85 -19.93
C GLY A 32 -0.59 17.91 -20.05
N ALA A 33 -0.37 16.65 -20.45
CA ALA A 33 -1.43 15.64 -20.51
C ALA A 33 -1.98 15.32 -19.11
N VAL A 34 -1.10 15.23 -18.10
CA VAL A 34 -1.51 15.02 -16.70
C VAL A 34 -2.33 16.20 -16.18
N VAL A 35 -1.89 17.44 -16.41
CA VAL A 35 -2.63 18.68 -16.07
C VAL A 35 -4.04 18.66 -16.66
N ALA A 36 -4.15 18.36 -17.95
CA ALA A 36 -5.42 18.33 -18.66
C ALA A 36 -6.36 17.25 -18.09
N ARG A 37 -5.82 16.05 -17.80
CA ARG A 37 -6.61 14.93 -17.24
C ARG A 37 -7.00 15.16 -15.79
N ALA A 38 -6.09 15.68 -14.97
CA ALA A 38 -6.36 15.98 -13.56
C ALA A 38 -7.31 17.16 -13.36
N GLY A 39 -7.53 18.02 -14.37
CA GLY A 39 -8.36 19.21 -14.22
C GLY A 39 -7.80 20.23 -13.22
N VAL A 40 -6.47 20.25 -13.01
CA VAL A 40 -5.78 21.16 -12.10
C VAL A 40 -4.89 22.14 -12.87
N THR A 41 -4.39 23.16 -12.19
CA THR A 41 -3.42 24.08 -12.83
C THR A 41 -2.02 23.43 -12.90
N ARG A 42 -1.21 23.86 -13.87
CA ARG A 42 0.18 23.43 -13.97
C ARG A 42 1.00 23.76 -12.71
N GLY A 43 0.72 24.90 -12.08
CA GLY A 43 1.33 25.28 -10.80
C GLY A 43 0.97 24.32 -9.66
N ALA A 44 -0.26 23.79 -9.63
CA ALA A 44 -0.67 22.79 -8.65
C ALA A 44 0.10 21.47 -8.81
N VAL A 45 0.35 21.04 -10.06
CA VAL A 45 1.18 19.83 -10.30
C VAL A 45 2.60 20.06 -9.81
N TYR A 46 3.24 21.19 -10.17
CA TYR A 46 4.61 21.47 -9.76
C TYR A 46 4.77 21.76 -8.26
N PHE A 47 3.69 22.14 -7.58
CA PHE A 47 3.69 22.25 -6.13
C PHE A 47 3.84 20.90 -5.43
N HIS A 48 3.27 19.84 -6.01
CA HIS A 48 3.30 18.49 -5.45
C HIS A 48 4.44 17.62 -5.99
N PHE A 49 4.86 17.84 -7.23
CA PHE A 49 5.85 17.01 -7.95
C PHE A 49 6.73 17.91 -8.82
N ALA A 50 8.00 18.04 -8.48
CA ALA A 50 8.93 18.93 -9.17
C ALA A 50 9.26 18.47 -10.61
N SER A 51 9.03 17.20 -10.93
CA SER A 51 9.39 16.63 -12.24
C SER A 51 8.46 15.46 -12.63
N LYS A 52 8.50 15.08 -13.92
CA LYS A 52 7.85 13.85 -14.43
C LYS A 52 8.38 12.60 -13.70
N ARG A 53 9.66 12.59 -13.37
CA ARG A 53 10.30 11.51 -12.60
C ARG A 53 9.71 11.39 -11.21
N GLU A 54 9.60 12.49 -10.47
CA GLU A 54 9.02 12.49 -9.13
C GLU A 54 7.54 12.10 -9.15
N LEU A 55 6.82 12.51 -10.19
CA LEU A 55 5.44 12.10 -10.40
C LEU A 55 5.32 10.59 -10.67
N ALA A 56 6.21 10.01 -11.48
CA ALA A 56 6.26 8.56 -11.72
C ALA A 56 6.67 7.79 -10.46
N GLN A 57 7.61 8.31 -9.69
CA GLN A 57 7.97 7.75 -8.38
C GLN A 57 6.77 7.75 -7.43
N GLY A 58 6.00 8.84 -7.38
CA GLY A 58 4.78 8.91 -6.59
C GLY A 58 3.72 7.89 -7.00
N VAL A 59 3.58 7.59 -8.30
CA VAL A 59 2.70 6.52 -8.79
C VAL A 59 3.19 5.14 -8.34
N LEU A 60 4.51 4.88 -8.37
CA LEU A 60 5.10 3.63 -7.90
C LEU A 60 4.92 3.43 -6.38
N GLU A 61 5.01 4.49 -5.60
CA GLU A 61 4.83 4.44 -4.14
C GLU A 61 3.37 4.24 -3.74
N GLU A 62 2.45 4.92 -4.43
CA GLU A 62 1.02 4.87 -4.11
C GLU A 62 0.40 3.48 -4.30
N GLN A 63 0.95 2.64 -5.17
CA GLN A 63 0.44 1.29 -5.40
C GLN A 63 0.56 0.37 -4.17
N PHE A 64 1.49 0.65 -3.23
CA PHE A 64 1.70 -0.17 -2.03
C PHE A 64 0.78 0.21 -0.85
N GLY A 65 0.16 1.40 -0.87
CA GLY A 65 -0.61 1.93 0.26
C GLY A 65 -2.09 1.57 0.25
N ARG A 66 -2.60 0.90 -0.79
CA ARG A 66 -4.05 0.75 -1.02
C ARG A 66 -4.66 -0.54 -0.51
N ASP A 67 -3.88 -1.61 -0.39
CA ASP A 67 -4.44 -2.94 -0.17
C ASP A 67 -3.94 -3.51 1.16
N GLU A 68 -4.62 -3.14 2.24
CA GLU A 68 -4.57 -3.91 3.47
C GLU A 68 -5.30 -5.24 3.20
N ILE A 69 -4.52 -6.29 2.90
CA ILE A 69 -5.06 -7.65 2.85
C ILE A 69 -5.54 -8.01 4.25
N PRO A 70 -6.74 -8.59 4.40
CA PRO A 70 -7.20 -9.01 5.71
C PRO A 70 -6.20 -9.98 6.34
N GLU A 71 -5.84 -9.75 7.59
CA GLU A 71 -4.97 -10.67 8.31
C GLU A 71 -5.64 -12.05 8.37
N ARG A 72 -4.89 -13.09 7.98
CA ARG A 72 -5.37 -14.47 7.96
C ARG A 72 -4.71 -15.27 9.07
N HIS A 73 -5.46 -16.19 9.64
CA HIS A 73 -4.90 -17.18 10.56
C HIS A 73 -3.82 -18.03 9.87
N CYS A 74 -4.07 -18.45 8.62
CA CYS A 74 -3.09 -19.11 7.76
C CYS A 74 -2.33 -18.06 6.94
N LYS A 75 -1.03 -17.93 7.17
CA LYS A 75 -0.18 -16.93 6.51
C LYS A 75 0.08 -17.26 5.04
N LEU A 76 0.10 -18.54 4.67
CA LEU A 76 0.15 -18.92 3.25
C LEU A 76 -1.14 -18.56 2.50
N GLN A 77 -2.31 -18.55 3.17
CA GLN A 77 -3.52 -18.01 2.55
C GLN A 77 -3.41 -16.49 2.35
N GLU A 78 -2.86 -15.76 3.32
CA GLU A 78 -2.58 -14.33 3.21
C GLU A 78 -1.64 -14.02 2.04
N PHE A 79 -0.59 -14.86 1.86
CA PHE A 79 0.31 -14.77 0.73
C PHE A 79 -0.39 -14.97 -0.63
N VAL A 80 -1.29 -15.94 -0.73
CA VAL A 80 -2.11 -16.19 -1.93
C VAL A 80 -3.06 -15.02 -2.17
N ASP A 81 -3.75 -14.57 -1.11
CA ASP A 81 -4.70 -13.46 -1.17
C ASP A 81 -4.05 -12.19 -1.70
N LEU A 82 -2.82 -11.88 -1.25
CA LEU A 82 -2.04 -10.74 -1.74
C LEU A 82 -1.91 -10.73 -3.28
N GLY A 83 -1.45 -11.82 -3.85
CA GLY A 83 -1.26 -11.89 -5.30
C GLY A 83 -2.57 -11.99 -6.08
N MET A 84 -3.62 -12.62 -5.51
CA MET A 84 -4.93 -12.73 -6.16
C MET A 84 -5.68 -11.39 -6.15
N VAL A 85 -5.60 -10.60 -5.07
CA VAL A 85 -6.16 -9.25 -5.00
C VAL A 85 -5.50 -8.34 -6.03
N VAL A 86 -4.17 -8.36 -6.12
CA VAL A 86 -3.45 -7.58 -7.14
C VAL A 86 -3.85 -8.01 -8.56
N ALA A 87 -4.02 -9.31 -8.81
CA ALA A 87 -4.47 -9.81 -10.10
C ALA A 87 -5.90 -9.35 -10.45
N HIS A 88 -6.78 -9.26 -9.45
CA HIS A 88 -8.15 -8.77 -9.60
C HIS A 88 -8.19 -7.27 -9.87
N LEU A 89 -7.43 -6.48 -9.11
CA LEU A 89 -7.46 -5.02 -9.19
C LEU A 89 -6.67 -4.47 -10.39
N MET A 90 -5.59 -5.12 -10.81
CA MET A 90 -4.68 -4.61 -11.84
C MET A 90 -5.36 -4.22 -13.16
N PRO A 91 -6.34 -4.94 -13.72
CA PRO A 91 -7.05 -4.48 -14.91
C PRO A 91 -8.09 -3.38 -14.63
N ARG A 92 -8.38 -3.07 -13.36
CA ARG A 92 -9.44 -2.14 -12.91
C ARG A 92 -8.88 -0.86 -12.28
N ASP A 93 -7.64 -0.91 -11.78
CA ASP A 93 -6.97 0.22 -11.12
C ASP A 93 -5.82 0.75 -11.99
N PRO A 94 -5.94 1.97 -12.55
CA PRO A 94 -4.88 2.59 -13.35
C PRO A 94 -3.55 2.73 -12.61
N LEU A 95 -3.53 2.88 -11.28
CA LEU A 95 -2.30 2.98 -10.50
C LEU A 95 -1.50 1.68 -10.51
N LEU A 96 -2.17 0.54 -10.30
CA LEU A 96 -1.52 -0.78 -10.37
C LEU A 96 -1.05 -1.08 -11.81
N SER A 97 -1.88 -0.78 -12.81
CA SER A 97 -1.52 -0.99 -14.22
C SER A 97 -0.32 -0.13 -14.64
N ALA A 98 -0.34 1.17 -14.29
CA ALA A 98 0.75 2.09 -14.57
C ALA A 98 2.03 1.72 -13.82
N GLY A 99 1.91 1.35 -12.54
CA GLY A 99 3.04 0.90 -11.73
C GLY A 99 3.74 -0.32 -12.33
N ALA A 100 2.97 -1.31 -12.78
CA ALA A 100 3.51 -2.46 -13.49
C ALA A 100 4.20 -2.06 -14.80
N ARG A 101 3.61 -1.15 -15.58
CA ARG A 101 4.20 -0.66 -16.83
C ARG A 101 5.47 0.16 -16.61
N LEU A 102 5.47 1.06 -15.63
CA LEU A 102 6.63 1.85 -15.24
C LEU A 102 7.79 0.96 -14.77
N SER A 103 7.49 -0.09 -14.00
CA SER A 103 8.50 -1.03 -13.48
C SER A 103 9.18 -1.86 -14.57
N LEU A 104 8.57 -1.99 -15.76
CA LEU A 104 9.09 -2.77 -16.88
C LEU A 104 9.76 -1.91 -17.97
N GLY A 105 9.65 -0.59 -17.90
CA GLY A 105 10.28 0.33 -18.84
C GLY A 105 11.81 0.29 -18.73
N GLN A 106 12.52 -0.01 -19.82
CA GLN A 106 13.99 -0.11 -19.82
C GLN A 106 14.67 1.21 -19.44
N ASP A 107 14.08 2.34 -19.83
CA ASP A 107 14.62 3.67 -19.55
C ASP A 107 14.40 4.13 -18.11
N VAL A 108 13.48 3.46 -17.38
CA VAL A 108 13.13 3.74 -15.99
C VAL A 108 13.97 2.89 -15.02
N PHE A 109 14.51 1.73 -15.46
CA PHE A 109 15.32 0.84 -14.61
C PHE A 109 16.60 1.49 -14.05
N GLY A 110 17.25 2.36 -14.83
CA GLY A 110 18.41 3.12 -14.36
C GLY A 110 18.08 4.21 -13.35
N ASP A 111 16.83 4.73 -13.42
CA ASP A 111 16.40 5.90 -12.66
C ASP A 111 15.58 5.58 -11.39
N PHE A 112 14.92 4.42 -11.33
CA PHE A 112 13.99 4.04 -10.24
C PHE A 112 14.42 2.79 -9.45
N SER A 113 15.70 2.55 -9.22
CA SER A 113 16.24 1.51 -8.32
C SER A 113 15.46 0.17 -8.30
N GLY A 114 15.08 -0.32 -9.49
CA GLY A 114 14.32 -1.57 -9.64
C GLY A 114 12.79 -1.43 -9.68
N GLY A 115 12.24 -0.22 -9.70
CA GLY A 115 10.79 0.02 -9.79
C GLY A 115 10.04 -0.45 -8.53
N ALA A 116 8.88 -1.08 -8.73
CA ALA A 116 8.05 -1.60 -7.64
C ALA A 116 8.49 -2.98 -7.13
N ALA A 117 9.33 -3.71 -7.87
CA ALA A 117 9.70 -5.09 -7.54
C ALA A 117 10.30 -5.28 -6.13
N PRO A 118 11.24 -4.41 -5.65
CA PRO A 118 11.78 -4.56 -4.30
C PRO A 118 10.72 -4.51 -3.21
N GLY A 119 9.72 -3.63 -3.33
CA GLY A 119 8.62 -3.53 -2.38
C GLY A 119 7.72 -4.76 -2.39
N TRP A 120 7.42 -5.32 -3.55
CA TRP A 120 6.64 -6.55 -3.66
C TRP A 120 7.39 -7.77 -3.15
N ILE A 121 8.70 -7.88 -3.42
CA ILE A 121 9.56 -8.94 -2.88
C ILE A 121 9.58 -8.86 -1.36
N GLN A 122 9.81 -7.70 -0.77
CA GLN A 122 9.84 -7.52 0.69
C GLN A 122 8.51 -7.91 1.33
N ARG A 123 7.38 -7.45 0.77
CA ARG A 123 6.05 -7.79 1.29
C ARG A 123 5.77 -9.30 1.21
N ALA A 124 6.15 -9.94 0.11
CA ALA A 124 6.03 -11.39 -0.04
C ALA A 124 6.91 -12.13 0.96
N GLU A 125 8.16 -11.67 1.18
CA GLU A 125 9.09 -12.23 2.14
C GLU A 125 8.56 -12.14 3.56
N ASP A 126 8.04 -10.98 3.98
CA ASP A 126 7.50 -10.75 5.32
C ASP A 126 6.39 -11.76 5.66
N VAL A 127 5.47 -12.00 4.71
CA VAL A 127 4.38 -12.99 4.88
C VAL A 127 4.92 -14.41 4.90
N LEU A 128 5.89 -14.76 4.04
CA LEU A 128 6.51 -16.08 4.04
C LEU A 128 7.33 -16.35 5.31
N VAL A 129 8.02 -15.34 5.85
CA VAL A 129 8.68 -15.43 7.16
C VAL A 129 7.67 -15.71 8.27
N ALA A 130 6.52 -15.03 8.26
CA ALA A 130 5.44 -15.29 9.20
C ALA A 130 4.88 -16.72 9.04
N ALA A 131 4.65 -17.18 7.81
CA ALA A 131 4.22 -18.56 7.52
C ALA A 131 5.23 -19.60 8.04
N GLY A 132 6.53 -19.34 7.88
CA GLY A 132 7.59 -20.18 8.41
C GLY A 132 7.56 -20.28 9.93
N ARG A 133 7.33 -19.17 10.64
CA ARG A 133 7.17 -19.14 12.10
C ARG A 133 5.94 -19.91 12.59
N CYS A 134 4.89 -19.94 11.78
CA CYS A 134 3.68 -20.72 12.04
C CYS A 134 3.80 -22.21 11.67
N GLY A 135 4.94 -22.66 11.11
CA GLY A 135 5.14 -24.04 10.69
C GLY A 135 4.35 -24.43 9.43
N GLU A 136 3.98 -23.46 8.61
CA GLU A 136 3.19 -23.69 7.39
C GLU A 136 4.05 -24.09 6.17
N LEU A 137 5.38 -23.82 6.24
CA LEU A 137 6.32 -24.07 5.15
C LEU A 137 7.04 -25.42 5.29
N LEU A 138 7.34 -26.03 4.14
CA LEU A 138 8.24 -27.17 4.07
C LEU A 138 9.66 -26.80 4.51
N PRO A 139 10.46 -27.74 5.10
CA PRO A 139 11.76 -27.42 5.71
C PRO A 139 12.82 -26.85 4.76
N HIS A 140 12.70 -27.10 3.47
CA HIS A 140 13.65 -26.61 2.45
C HIS A 140 13.34 -25.21 1.94
N VAL A 141 12.20 -24.62 2.33
CA VAL A 141 11.76 -23.32 1.82
C VAL A 141 12.54 -22.19 2.50
N VAL A 142 13.19 -21.37 1.70
CA VAL A 142 13.87 -20.15 2.12
C VAL A 142 12.97 -18.96 1.73
N PRO A 143 12.38 -18.23 2.68
CA PRO A 143 11.41 -17.16 2.40
C PRO A 143 11.91 -16.12 1.40
N ALA A 144 13.13 -15.61 1.55
CA ALA A 144 13.71 -14.60 0.65
C ALA A 144 13.81 -15.09 -0.82
N GLU A 145 14.34 -16.31 -1.02
CA GLU A 145 14.47 -16.90 -2.36
C GLU A 145 13.10 -17.19 -2.98
N THR A 146 12.18 -17.66 -2.15
CA THR A 146 10.81 -17.94 -2.60
C THR A 146 10.07 -16.66 -2.97
N ALA A 147 10.21 -15.60 -2.18
CA ALA A 147 9.62 -14.29 -2.46
C ALA A 147 10.14 -13.72 -3.78
N TRP A 148 11.45 -13.79 -4.01
CA TRP A 148 12.08 -13.36 -5.25
C TRP A 148 11.56 -14.14 -6.47
N LEU A 149 11.54 -15.48 -6.36
CA LEU A 149 11.08 -16.36 -7.41
C LEU A 149 9.60 -16.11 -7.77
N VAL A 150 8.74 -16.02 -6.75
CA VAL A 150 7.30 -15.83 -6.94
C VAL A 150 7.00 -14.47 -7.56
N THR A 151 7.66 -13.41 -7.09
CA THR A 151 7.48 -12.07 -7.66
C THR A 151 7.91 -12.05 -9.13
N GLY A 152 9.02 -12.71 -9.48
CA GLY A 152 9.46 -12.84 -10.87
C GLY A 152 8.48 -13.64 -11.73
N ALA A 153 8.00 -14.78 -11.23
CA ALA A 153 7.03 -15.62 -11.94
C ALA A 153 5.68 -14.88 -12.13
N TRP A 154 5.18 -14.22 -11.09
CA TRP A 154 3.96 -13.43 -11.14
C TRP A 154 4.07 -12.29 -12.16
N THR A 155 5.21 -11.58 -12.16
CA THR A 155 5.52 -10.53 -13.15
C THR A 155 5.52 -11.09 -14.57
N GLY A 156 6.13 -12.26 -14.80
CA GLY A 156 6.11 -12.94 -16.10
C GLY A 156 4.68 -13.29 -16.55
N VAL A 157 3.86 -13.80 -15.64
CA VAL A 157 2.46 -14.16 -15.91
C VAL A 157 1.65 -12.92 -16.29
N GLN A 158 1.78 -11.81 -15.56
CA GLN A 158 1.02 -10.59 -15.86
C GLN A 158 1.43 -9.95 -17.19
N ILE A 159 2.73 -9.98 -17.55
CA ILE A 159 3.22 -9.49 -18.84
C ILE A 159 2.63 -10.29 -20.00
N GLN A 160 2.62 -11.63 -19.88
CA GLN A 160 2.05 -12.49 -20.90
C GLN A 160 0.54 -12.27 -21.03
N SER A 161 -0.18 -12.24 -19.91
CA SER A 161 -1.61 -11.98 -19.89
C SER A 161 -1.94 -10.61 -20.52
N GLN A 162 -1.16 -9.56 -20.19
CA GLN A 162 -1.31 -8.23 -20.80
C GLN A 162 -1.17 -8.29 -22.34
N LYS A 163 -0.15 -8.99 -22.84
CA LYS A 163 0.14 -9.06 -24.28
C LYS A 163 -0.88 -9.91 -25.05
N MET A 164 -1.39 -10.96 -24.45
CA MET A 164 -2.24 -11.94 -25.14
C MET A 164 -3.74 -11.65 -25.00
N SER A 165 -4.17 -11.07 -23.90
CA SER A 165 -5.60 -10.91 -23.58
C SER A 165 -5.96 -9.56 -22.94
N GLY A 166 -5.02 -8.59 -22.87
CA GLY A 166 -5.26 -7.33 -22.16
C GLY A 166 -5.56 -7.57 -20.67
N ARG A 167 -4.99 -8.62 -20.07
CA ARG A 167 -5.22 -9.08 -18.69
C ARG A 167 -6.61 -9.67 -18.41
N ALA A 168 -7.42 -9.96 -19.42
CA ALA A 168 -8.75 -10.55 -19.22
C ALA A 168 -8.70 -11.93 -18.55
N ASP A 169 -7.58 -12.65 -18.64
CA ASP A 169 -7.37 -13.97 -18.02
C ASP A 169 -6.40 -13.96 -16.82
N LEU A 170 -6.00 -12.78 -16.32
CA LEU A 170 -4.93 -12.65 -15.33
C LEU A 170 -5.22 -13.41 -14.04
N GLU A 171 -6.41 -13.24 -13.44
CA GLU A 171 -6.82 -13.95 -12.21
C GLU A 171 -6.69 -15.46 -12.37
N ARG A 172 -7.18 -16.01 -13.49
CA ARG A 172 -7.05 -17.45 -13.77
C ARG A 172 -5.61 -17.89 -13.92
N ARG A 173 -4.74 -17.08 -14.55
CA ARG A 173 -3.32 -17.41 -14.75
C ARG A 173 -2.54 -17.38 -13.44
N VAL A 174 -2.83 -16.43 -12.58
CA VAL A 174 -2.22 -16.34 -11.24
C VAL A 174 -2.71 -17.47 -10.34
N ALA A 175 -3.98 -17.86 -10.42
CA ALA A 175 -4.48 -19.05 -9.72
C ALA A 175 -3.72 -20.31 -10.13
N VAL A 176 -3.49 -20.51 -11.44
CA VAL A 176 -2.67 -21.64 -11.95
C VAL A 176 -1.23 -21.58 -11.43
N LEU A 177 -0.61 -20.39 -11.38
CA LEU A 177 0.72 -20.22 -10.79
C LEU A 177 0.73 -20.74 -9.35
N TYR A 178 -0.23 -20.33 -8.50
CA TYR A 178 -0.30 -20.76 -7.11
C TYR A 178 -0.64 -22.26 -6.98
N GLN A 179 -1.50 -22.81 -7.82
CA GLN A 179 -1.78 -24.26 -7.85
C GLN A 179 -0.52 -25.11 -8.09
N HIS A 180 0.43 -24.60 -8.87
CA HIS A 180 1.72 -25.27 -9.10
C HIS A 180 2.77 -24.96 -8.03
N LEU A 181 2.75 -23.75 -7.46
CA LEU A 181 3.73 -23.30 -6.48
C LEU A 181 3.44 -23.85 -5.07
N MET A 182 2.18 -23.75 -4.60
CA MET A 182 1.84 -24.08 -3.21
C MET A 182 2.21 -25.51 -2.82
N PRO A 183 2.03 -26.56 -3.67
CA PRO A 183 2.49 -27.91 -3.34
C PRO A 183 3.98 -28.06 -3.10
N SER A 184 4.82 -27.13 -3.62
CA SER A 184 6.28 -27.16 -3.43
C SER A 184 6.77 -26.42 -2.20
N ILE A 185 5.90 -25.63 -1.53
CA ILE A 185 6.30 -24.82 -0.38
C ILE A 185 5.46 -25.07 0.88
N ALA A 186 4.21 -25.50 0.76
CA ALA A 186 3.28 -25.68 1.88
C ALA A 186 3.36 -27.10 2.47
N VAL A 187 3.26 -27.20 3.79
CA VAL A 187 3.05 -28.52 4.42
C VAL A 187 1.68 -29.11 4.03
N PRO A 188 1.52 -30.44 3.92
CA PRO A 188 0.31 -31.06 3.36
C PRO A 188 -0.99 -30.65 4.07
N GLY A 189 -0.96 -30.48 5.39
CA GLY A 189 -2.13 -30.06 6.18
C GLY A 189 -2.61 -28.64 5.83
N VAL A 190 -1.68 -27.73 5.60
CA VAL A 190 -1.96 -26.36 5.17
C VAL A 190 -2.40 -26.33 3.71
N LEU A 191 -1.69 -27.04 2.84
CA LEU A 191 -2.02 -27.10 1.42
C LEU A 191 -3.48 -27.53 1.18
N ALA A 192 -3.99 -28.49 1.95
CA ALA A 192 -5.35 -28.99 1.83
C ALA A 192 -6.43 -27.94 2.22
N THR A 193 -6.06 -26.86 2.91
CA THR A 193 -6.99 -25.79 3.34
C THR A 193 -6.91 -24.54 2.50
N LEU A 194 -5.90 -24.42 1.62
CA LEU A 194 -5.71 -23.21 0.79
C LEU A 194 -6.80 -23.10 -0.27
N ASP A 195 -7.37 -21.90 -0.35
CA ASP A 195 -8.27 -21.50 -1.42
C ASP A 195 -7.48 -20.85 -2.57
N LEU A 196 -7.27 -21.61 -3.62
CA LEU A 196 -6.53 -21.23 -4.83
C LEU A 196 -7.46 -20.96 -6.02
N GLY A 197 -8.74 -20.67 -5.76
CA GLY A 197 -9.75 -20.38 -6.79
C GLY A 197 -9.43 -19.10 -7.57
N ALA A 198 -9.76 -19.10 -8.87
CA ALA A 198 -9.50 -17.94 -9.73
C ALA A 198 -10.32 -16.69 -9.33
N ASP A 199 -11.45 -16.87 -8.65
CA ASP A 199 -12.33 -15.81 -8.14
C ASP A 199 -11.91 -15.28 -6.76
N ARG A 200 -10.85 -15.85 -6.17
CA ARG A 200 -10.41 -15.53 -4.79
C ARG A 200 -10.12 -14.05 -4.61
N GLY A 201 -9.45 -13.39 -5.56
CA GLY A 201 -9.15 -11.97 -5.50
C GLY A 201 -10.40 -11.10 -5.36
N GLY A 202 -11.40 -11.35 -6.18
CA GLY A 202 -12.68 -10.62 -6.13
C GLY A 202 -13.43 -10.84 -4.81
N ARG A 203 -13.40 -12.05 -4.25
CA ARG A 203 -14.01 -12.33 -2.95
C ARG A 203 -13.33 -11.59 -1.80
N VAL A 204 -12.00 -11.54 -1.80
CA VAL A 204 -11.25 -10.78 -0.78
C VAL A 204 -11.51 -9.28 -0.89
N VAL A 205 -11.57 -8.73 -2.11
CA VAL A 205 -11.93 -7.31 -2.31
C VAL A 205 -13.33 -7.01 -1.77
N ALA A 206 -14.31 -7.89 -2.04
CA ALA A 206 -15.65 -7.73 -1.49
C ALA A 206 -15.69 -7.80 0.05
N GLU A 207 -14.88 -8.68 0.67
CA GLU A 207 -14.71 -8.72 2.13
C GLU A 207 -14.19 -7.37 2.68
N LEU A 208 -13.19 -6.79 2.03
CA LEU A 208 -12.60 -5.50 2.42
C LEU A 208 -13.59 -4.34 2.28
N GLU A 209 -14.35 -4.31 1.21
CA GLU A 209 -15.38 -3.30 0.98
C GLU A 209 -16.50 -3.38 2.03
N ALA A 210 -16.96 -4.59 2.35
CA ALA A 210 -17.96 -4.82 3.39
C ALA A 210 -17.45 -4.38 4.78
N ALA A 211 -16.20 -4.69 5.12
CA ALA A 211 -15.58 -4.27 6.39
C ALA A 211 -15.47 -2.74 6.50
N ARG A 212 -15.10 -2.05 5.41
CA ARG A 212 -15.03 -0.58 5.36
C ARG A 212 -16.41 0.07 5.51
N ALA A 213 -17.44 -0.49 4.89
CA ALA A 213 -18.82 -0.01 5.01
C ALA A 213 -19.33 -0.12 6.46
N MET A 214 -19.09 -1.25 7.13
CA MET A 214 -19.47 -1.44 8.54
C MET A 214 -18.75 -0.47 9.48
N SER A 215 -17.49 -0.14 9.21
CA SER A 215 -16.73 0.81 10.02
C SER A 215 -17.23 2.25 9.84
N ALA A 216 -17.67 2.62 8.64
CA ALA A 216 -18.23 3.94 8.36
C ALA A 216 -19.59 4.16 9.05
N ASP A 217 -20.48 3.16 9.05
CA ASP A 217 -21.78 3.21 9.74
C ASP A 217 -21.64 3.25 11.28
N GLY A 218 -20.55 2.68 11.81
CA GLY A 218 -20.26 2.69 13.25
C GLY A 218 -19.82 4.07 13.77
N ASP A 219 -19.17 4.88 12.95
CA ASP A 219 -18.67 6.22 13.32
C ASP A 219 -19.79 7.29 13.30
N GLU A 220 -20.80 7.13 12.43
CA GLU A 220 -21.95 8.04 12.39
C GLU A 220 -22.94 7.84 13.57
N SER A 221 -22.93 6.66 14.22
CA SER A 221 -23.83 6.37 15.34
C SER A 221 -23.29 6.78 16.71
N GLY A 222 -22.05 7.27 16.79
CA GLY A 222 -21.37 7.66 18.05
C GLY A 222 -21.56 9.12 18.50
N GLU A 223 -22.14 10.00 17.68
CA GLU A 223 -22.19 11.45 17.93
C GLU A 223 -23.53 11.99 18.46
N ALA A 224 -24.46 11.14 18.87
CA ALA A 224 -25.67 11.55 19.59
C ALA A 224 -25.44 11.47 21.12
N GLY A 225 -24.61 12.36 21.64
CA GLY A 225 -24.53 12.63 23.07
C GLY A 225 -25.77 13.39 23.57
N PRO A 226 -26.28 13.13 24.79
CA PRO A 226 -27.50 13.75 25.27
C PRO A 226 -27.32 15.28 25.47
N GLU A 227 -28.22 16.03 24.87
CA GLU A 227 -28.39 17.46 25.15
C GLU A 227 -28.65 17.63 26.64
N SER A 228 -27.70 18.26 27.37
CA SER A 228 -27.90 18.73 28.73
C SER A 228 -28.72 20.00 28.70
N GLU A 229 -29.94 19.96 29.25
CA GLU A 229 -30.80 21.07 29.53
C GLU A 229 -30.09 22.14 30.41
N PRO A 230 -30.33 23.43 30.20
CA PRO A 230 -29.80 24.49 31.08
C PRO A 230 -30.72 24.73 32.29
N GLU A 231 -30.30 24.30 33.48
CA GLU A 231 -30.91 24.81 34.72
C GLU A 231 -30.37 26.18 35.05
N GLY A 232 -31.35 27.12 35.26
CA GLY A 232 -31.16 28.52 35.57
C GLY A 232 -30.69 28.79 37.00
N GLY A 233 -30.05 29.98 37.15
CA GLY A 233 -29.37 30.53 38.30
C GLY A 233 -30.22 30.71 39.58
N PRO A 234 -29.86 31.60 40.58
CA PRO A 234 -29.11 32.84 40.46
C PRO A 234 -28.10 33.13 41.61
N ALA A 235 -27.28 34.16 41.36
CA ALA A 235 -26.68 35.21 42.23
C ALA A 235 -26.20 34.90 43.67
N ASP A 236 -24.97 35.17 44.02
CA ASP A 236 -24.51 36.34 44.80
C ASP A 236 -22.97 36.30 45.03
N GLY A 237 -22.33 37.44 44.92
CA GLY A 237 -20.90 37.65 45.14
C GLY A 237 -20.58 37.89 46.66
N PRO A 238 -19.52 38.61 47.08
CA PRO A 238 -18.15 38.71 46.56
C PRO A 238 -17.10 38.42 47.67
N GLY A 239 -15.85 38.28 47.37
CA GLY A 239 -14.79 38.39 48.39
C GLY A 239 -13.41 37.85 48.01
N ALA A 240 -12.57 38.76 47.62
CA ALA A 240 -11.25 39.10 48.16
C ALA A 240 -10.15 38.01 48.27
N VAL A 241 -9.11 38.20 47.46
CA VAL A 241 -7.75 38.73 47.77
C VAL A 241 -6.66 37.70 48.17
N VAL A 242 -5.52 37.85 47.46
CA VAL A 242 -4.10 37.69 47.84
C VAL A 242 -3.42 36.32 47.77
N GLY A 243 -2.47 36.22 46.86
CA GLY A 243 -1.05 36.20 47.23
C GLY A 243 -0.23 35.04 46.74
N GLY A 244 0.83 35.36 46.05
CA GLY A 244 2.12 34.69 46.25
C GLY A 244 2.61 33.73 45.18
N GLY A 245 3.49 34.20 44.32
CA GLY A 245 4.49 33.31 43.64
C GLY A 245 5.70 33.11 44.60
N PRO A 246 6.88 32.80 44.16
CA PRO A 246 7.36 32.12 42.95
C PRO A 246 8.38 31.01 43.23
N GLY A 247 9.00 30.45 42.22
CA GLY A 247 10.24 29.66 42.33
C GLY A 247 10.07 28.28 41.69
N GLY A 248 10.81 27.84 40.75
CA GLY A 248 12.20 28.02 40.50
C GLY A 248 12.80 26.65 40.16
N ALA A 249 13.68 26.68 39.22
CA ALA A 249 14.76 25.74 38.99
C ALA A 249 14.63 24.69 37.89
N ALA A 250 15.44 24.99 36.90
CA ALA A 250 15.97 24.10 35.87
C ALA A 250 16.83 22.97 36.45
N VAL A 251 16.89 21.84 35.73
CA VAL A 251 18.10 21.00 35.72
C VAL A 251 18.31 20.45 34.31
N GLU A 252 19.47 20.78 33.77
CA GLU A 252 20.15 20.19 32.63
C GLU A 252 20.50 18.71 32.90
N GLY A 253 20.64 17.94 31.82
CA GLY A 253 21.20 16.61 31.88
C GLY A 253 21.57 16.11 30.49
N ALA A 254 22.81 16.41 30.09
CA ALA A 254 23.45 15.91 28.89
C ALA A 254 23.90 14.45 29.01
N GLY A 255 24.10 13.79 27.87
CA GLY A 255 24.82 12.53 27.74
C GLY A 255 24.58 11.90 26.38
N ALA A 256 25.38 12.20 25.37
CA ALA A 256 26.58 11.49 24.90
C ALA A 256 26.25 10.02 24.55
N GLY A 257 26.18 9.61 23.28
CA GLY A 257 27.30 9.34 22.40
C GLY A 257 27.54 7.83 22.31
N ALA A 258 27.36 7.24 21.13
CA ALA A 258 28.22 6.15 20.66
C ALA A 258 28.02 5.89 19.16
N VAL A 259 28.96 6.37 18.38
CA VAL A 259 29.30 5.94 17.03
C VAL A 259 30.10 4.64 17.17
N ILE A 260 29.66 3.58 16.45
CA ILE A 260 30.53 2.46 16.14
C ILE A 260 30.52 2.26 14.62
N GLY A 261 31.63 2.68 14.01
CA GLY A 261 31.99 2.29 12.67
C GLY A 261 32.55 0.87 12.66
N VAL A 262 32.27 0.11 11.62
CA VAL A 262 33.03 -1.10 11.29
C VAL A 262 33.46 -0.99 9.84
N ALA A 263 34.79 -0.98 9.74
CA ALA A 263 35.58 -1.02 8.53
C ALA A 263 35.45 -2.36 7.82
N GLY A 264 35.64 -2.30 6.48
CA GLY A 264 35.67 -3.40 5.56
C GLY A 264 36.77 -4.41 5.76
N GLN A 265 36.66 -5.48 5.02
CA GLN A 265 37.74 -6.16 4.32
C GLN A 265 37.22 -7.29 3.43
N ARG A 266 37.61 -7.14 2.19
CA ARG A 266 37.94 -8.06 1.08
C ARG A 266 36.87 -8.83 0.38
#